data_555ac59cf2184dc291c5aff20c660544
#
_entry.id   555ac59cf2184dc291c5aff20c660544
#
_cell.length_a   1.000
_cell.length_b   1.000
_cell.length_c   1.000
_cell.angle_alpha   90.00
_cell.angle_beta   90.00
_cell.angle_gamma   90.00
#
_symmetry.space_group_name_H-M   'P 1'
#
loop_
_entity.id
_entity.type
_entity.pdbx_description
1 polymer ?
#
loop_
_entity_poly.entity_id
_entity_poly.type
_entity_poly.pdbx_seq_one_letter_code
_entity_poly.pdbx_strand_id
1 'polypeptide(L)'
;KDITEEGVHFKSHIDGSKLFLTPEKSIAIQNKLDSDIAMSFDECPPYPVTYDYMKQSVERTLRWAKRGQEAHKNEQQSLFGIVQGGEFPSLRKWSAEETVKLGFDGYSIGGTSVGEDKETMLRMIEYSTPYLPKDKVRYLMGVGEPIDIIEGVIRGVDLFDCVLPTRLARHGNAFTRHGKINLKNAKFREDFSPVDETCDCYAC
;
A
#
# COMPACT_ATOMS: atom_id res chain seq x y z
N LYS A 1 -18.84 5.21 -7.15
CA LYS A 1 -17.61 4.74 -7.80
C LYS A 1 -18.01 3.73 -8.86
N ASP A 2 -17.63 3.98 -10.10
CA ASP A 2 -17.87 3.09 -11.23
C ASP A 2 -16.52 2.79 -11.90
N ILE A 3 -16.22 1.51 -12.11
CA ILE A 3 -14.95 1.02 -12.63
C ILE A 3 -15.21 0.44 -14.02
N THR A 4 -14.52 0.97 -15.02
CA THR A 4 -14.57 0.52 -16.41
C THR A 4 -13.19 0.05 -16.86
N GLU A 5 -13.06 -0.43 -18.08
CA GLU A 5 -11.74 -0.78 -18.64
C GLU A 5 -10.88 0.46 -18.88
N GLU A 6 -11.48 1.60 -19.15
CA GLU A 6 -10.79 2.85 -19.43
C GLU A 6 -10.24 3.50 -18.14
N GLY A 7 -10.95 3.33 -17.00
CA GLY A 7 -10.58 3.97 -15.75
C GLY A 7 -11.70 3.99 -14.73
N VAL A 8 -11.62 4.90 -13.77
CA VAL A 8 -12.54 5.00 -12.63
C VAL A 8 -13.25 6.33 -12.60
N HIS A 9 -14.60 6.26 -12.58
CA HIS A 9 -15.47 7.40 -12.30
C HIS A 9 -15.75 7.51 -10.80
N PHE A 10 -15.54 8.68 -10.23
CA PHE A 10 -15.85 8.95 -8.83
C PHE A 10 -16.24 10.42 -8.62
N LYS A 11 -16.68 10.75 -7.41
CA LYS A 11 -16.97 12.12 -7.00
C LYS A 11 -15.93 12.62 -6.02
N SER A 12 -15.50 13.86 -6.18
CA SER A 12 -14.69 14.58 -5.21
C SER A 12 -15.42 14.62 -3.85
N HIS A 13 -14.70 14.31 -2.79
CA HIS A 13 -15.24 14.39 -1.43
C HIS A 13 -15.32 15.84 -0.91
N ILE A 14 -14.70 16.78 -1.63
CA ILE A 14 -14.65 18.21 -1.24
C ILE A 14 -15.91 18.92 -1.73
N ASP A 15 -16.25 18.77 -3.02
CA ASP A 15 -17.27 19.55 -3.70
C ASP A 15 -18.30 18.69 -4.49
N GLY A 16 -18.14 17.36 -4.48
CA GLY A 16 -18.99 16.43 -5.20
C GLY A 16 -18.82 16.44 -6.72
N SER A 17 -17.85 17.17 -7.27
CA SER A 17 -17.59 17.22 -8.71
C SER A 17 -17.26 15.81 -9.25
N LYS A 18 -17.71 15.52 -10.48
CA LYS A 18 -17.44 14.25 -11.14
C LYS A 18 -16.00 14.23 -11.65
N LEU A 19 -15.27 13.20 -11.29
CA LEU A 19 -13.89 12.98 -11.69
C LEU A 19 -13.78 11.65 -12.46
N PHE A 20 -12.90 11.64 -13.45
CA PHE A 20 -12.53 10.43 -14.18
C PHE A 20 -11.01 10.30 -14.19
N LEU A 21 -10.51 9.18 -13.66
CA LEU A 21 -9.09 8.88 -13.55
C LEU A 21 -8.78 7.62 -14.36
N THR A 22 -7.84 7.75 -15.28
CA THR A 22 -7.30 6.64 -16.07
C THR A 22 -5.86 6.32 -15.61
N PRO A 23 -5.30 5.15 -15.98
CA PRO A 23 -3.90 4.85 -15.73
C PRO A 23 -2.95 5.94 -16.23
N GLU A 24 -3.15 6.41 -17.45
CA GLU A 24 -2.32 7.44 -18.06
C GLU A 24 -2.41 8.77 -17.30
N LYS A 25 -3.62 9.16 -16.89
CA LYS A 25 -3.82 10.39 -16.12
C LYS A 25 -3.21 10.30 -14.73
N SER A 26 -3.30 9.14 -14.07
CA SER A 26 -2.66 8.89 -12.79
C SER A 26 -1.14 9.06 -12.90
N ILE A 27 -0.52 8.44 -13.89
CA ILE A 27 0.91 8.55 -14.14
C ILE A 27 1.32 9.97 -14.54
N ALA A 28 0.54 10.64 -15.39
CA ALA A 28 0.83 12.03 -15.76
C ALA A 28 0.81 12.99 -14.55
N ILE A 29 -0.05 12.74 -13.57
CA ILE A 29 -0.08 13.49 -12.30
C ILE A 29 1.19 13.17 -11.49
N GLN A 30 1.55 11.90 -11.34
CA GLN A 30 2.73 11.47 -10.57
C GLN A 30 4.03 11.98 -11.21
N ASN A 31 4.14 11.97 -12.55
CA ASN A 31 5.27 12.57 -13.25
C ASN A 31 5.43 14.08 -12.93
N LYS A 32 4.31 14.82 -12.79
CA LYS A 32 4.34 16.25 -12.42
C LYS A 32 4.63 16.50 -10.96
N LEU A 33 4.26 15.57 -10.08
CA LEU A 33 4.57 15.65 -8.65
C LEU A 33 6.04 15.37 -8.36
N ASP A 34 6.73 14.72 -9.30
CA ASP A 34 8.17 14.45 -9.27
C ASP A 34 8.63 13.76 -7.98
N SER A 35 7.83 12.83 -7.46
CA SER A 35 8.20 11.97 -6.34
C SER A 35 9.25 10.94 -6.79
N ASP A 36 10.09 10.46 -5.88
CA ASP A 36 11.11 9.45 -6.18
C ASP A 36 10.51 8.13 -6.70
N ILE A 37 9.31 7.78 -6.23
CA ILE A 37 8.59 6.56 -6.61
C ILE A 37 7.18 6.93 -7.08
N ALA A 38 6.80 6.44 -8.26
CA ALA A 38 5.43 6.42 -8.77
C ALA A 38 4.86 5.01 -8.69
N MET A 39 3.54 4.92 -8.51
CA MET A 39 2.81 3.65 -8.42
C MET A 39 1.97 3.43 -9.67
N SER A 40 1.95 2.21 -10.19
CA SER A 40 0.99 1.83 -11.23
C SER A 40 -0.44 2.02 -10.73
N PHE A 41 -1.37 2.25 -11.68
CA PHE A 41 -2.78 2.37 -11.34
C PHE A 41 -3.41 0.98 -11.30
N ASP A 42 -4.07 0.63 -10.19
CA ASP A 42 -4.63 -0.70 -9.95
C ASP A 42 -6.09 -0.65 -9.54
N GLU A 43 -6.74 -1.79 -9.61
CA GLU A 43 -8.02 -2.01 -8.95
C GLU A 43 -7.79 -2.81 -7.68
N CYS A 44 -8.13 -2.21 -6.54
CA CYS A 44 -8.15 -2.87 -5.24
C CYS A 44 -9.60 -3.21 -4.87
N PRO A 45 -10.06 -4.47 -5.04
CA PRO A 45 -11.38 -4.91 -4.64
C PRO A 45 -11.58 -4.86 -3.12
N PRO A 46 -12.83 -4.71 -2.64
CA PRO A 46 -13.13 -4.84 -1.21
C PRO A 46 -12.93 -6.28 -0.73
N TYR A 47 -12.75 -6.45 0.56
CA TYR A 47 -12.72 -7.77 1.21
C TYR A 47 -14.02 -7.99 2.00
N PRO A 48 -14.63 -9.18 1.96
CA PRO A 48 -14.31 -10.32 1.09
C PRO A 48 -14.80 -10.11 -0.36
N VAL A 49 -14.21 -10.88 -1.28
CA VAL A 49 -14.55 -10.83 -2.71
C VAL A 49 -14.58 -12.23 -3.31
N THR A 50 -15.37 -12.45 -4.37
CA THR A 50 -15.40 -13.73 -5.07
C THR A 50 -14.14 -13.92 -5.92
N TYR A 51 -13.75 -15.19 -6.13
CA TYR A 51 -12.61 -15.55 -6.97
C TYR A 51 -12.74 -14.97 -8.40
N ASP A 52 -13.92 -15.09 -9.02
CA ASP A 52 -14.14 -14.65 -10.40
C ASP A 52 -14.01 -13.12 -10.54
N TYR A 53 -14.54 -12.35 -9.57
CA TYR A 53 -14.37 -10.90 -9.59
C TYR A 53 -12.89 -10.52 -9.36
N MET A 54 -12.21 -11.15 -8.39
CA MET A 54 -10.80 -10.91 -8.13
C MET A 54 -9.94 -11.22 -9.37
N LYS A 55 -10.25 -12.31 -10.09
CA LYS A 55 -9.57 -12.65 -11.34
C LYS A 55 -9.72 -11.54 -12.39
N GLN A 56 -10.96 -11.07 -12.64
CA GLN A 56 -11.21 -9.97 -13.57
C GLN A 56 -10.50 -8.68 -13.16
N SER A 57 -10.45 -8.39 -11.86
CA SER A 57 -9.74 -7.25 -11.29
C SER A 57 -8.23 -7.34 -11.51
N VAL A 58 -7.63 -8.53 -11.30
CA VAL A 58 -6.20 -8.77 -11.59
C VAL A 58 -5.92 -8.56 -13.09
N GLU A 59 -6.75 -9.11 -13.97
CA GLU A 59 -6.61 -8.92 -15.43
C GLU A 59 -6.65 -7.43 -15.81
N ARG A 60 -7.58 -6.66 -15.24
CA ARG A 60 -7.69 -5.22 -15.46
C ARG A 60 -6.48 -4.50 -14.93
N THR A 61 -6.04 -4.81 -13.71
CA THR A 61 -4.85 -4.22 -13.09
C THR A 61 -3.61 -4.43 -13.96
N LEU A 62 -3.41 -5.61 -14.53
CA LEU A 62 -2.28 -5.89 -15.43
C LEU A 62 -2.34 -5.06 -16.72
N ARG A 63 -3.53 -4.91 -17.33
CA ARG A 63 -3.70 -4.03 -18.51
C ARG A 63 -3.44 -2.57 -18.16
N TRP A 64 -3.93 -2.11 -17.02
CA TRP A 64 -3.70 -0.75 -16.52
C TRP A 64 -2.23 -0.50 -16.18
N ALA A 65 -1.55 -1.48 -15.59
CA ALA A 65 -0.12 -1.41 -15.29
C ALA A 65 0.71 -1.18 -16.56
N LYS A 66 0.41 -1.92 -17.64
CA LYS A 66 1.06 -1.73 -18.96
C LYS A 66 0.80 -0.34 -19.53
N ARG A 67 -0.46 0.12 -19.53
CA ARG A 67 -0.84 1.47 -19.99
C ARG A 67 -0.15 2.56 -19.19
N GLY A 68 -0.06 2.40 -17.87
CA GLY A 68 0.66 3.32 -17.00
C GLY A 68 2.16 3.37 -17.29
N GLN A 69 2.77 2.22 -17.52
CA GLN A 69 4.19 2.13 -17.88
C GLN A 69 4.49 2.84 -19.22
N GLU A 70 3.65 2.66 -20.23
CA GLU A 70 3.77 3.36 -21.51
C GLU A 70 3.62 4.89 -21.39
N ALA A 71 2.84 5.34 -20.40
CA ALA A 71 2.62 6.77 -20.10
C ALA A 71 3.71 7.39 -19.20
N HIS A 72 4.51 6.58 -18.50
CA HIS A 72 5.58 7.06 -17.63
C HIS A 72 6.74 7.65 -18.46
N LYS A 73 7.11 8.90 -18.19
CA LYS A 73 8.12 9.66 -18.95
C LYS A 73 9.21 10.28 -18.08
N ASN A 74 9.10 10.19 -16.77
CA ASN A 74 10.10 10.74 -15.86
C ASN A 74 11.18 9.69 -15.56
N GLU A 75 12.33 9.81 -16.21
CA GLU A 75 13.46 8.87 -16.07
C GLU A 75 14.14 8.94 -14.68
N GLN A 76 13.90 10.00 -13.91
CA GLN A 76 14.42 10.14 -12.54
C GLN A 76 13.51 9.51 -11.49
N GLN A 77 12.31 9.11 -11.88
CA GLN A 77 11.29 8.54 -11.01
C GLN A 77 11.17 7.03 -11.24
N SER A 78 11.33 6.24 -10.19
CA SER A 78 11.08 4.80 -10.25
C SER A 78 9.59 4.52 -10.37
N LEU A 79 9.20 3.58 -11.23
CA LEU A 79 7.82 3.13 -11.35
C LEU A 79 7.65 1.72 -10.75
N PHE A 80 6.74 1.58 -9.78
CA PHE A 80 6.44 0.32 -9.13
C PHE A 80 5.15 -0.31 -9.67
N GLY A 81 5.21 -1.61 -9.98
CA GLY A 81 4.04 -2.42 -10.30
C GLY A 81 3.31 -2.88 -9.04
N ILE A 82 2.01 -3.12 -9.13
CA ILE A 82 1.19 -3.57 -7.99
C ILE A 82 0.63 -4.96 -8.25
N VAL A 83 0.94 -5.89 -7.35
CA VAL A 83 0.42 -7.26 -7.34
C VAL A 83 -0.88 -7.30 -6.56
N GLN A 84 -1.95 -7.75 -7.19
CA GLN A 84 -3.26 -8.00 -6.59
C GLN A 84 -3.54 -9.51 -6.54
N GLY A 85 -4.69 -9.94 -6.07
CA GLY A 85 -5.09 -11.36 -6.07
C GLY A 85 -5.86 -11.80 -4.83
N GLY A 86 -6.14 -10.87 -3.89
CA GLY A 86 -6.88 -11.16 -2.65
C GLY A 86 -6.21 -12.26 -1.83
N GLU A 87 -7.02 -13.11 -1.22
CA GLU A 87 -6.58 -14.27 -0.43
C GLU A 87 -6.33 -15.53 -1.28
N PHE A 88 -6.38 -15.42 -2.62
CA PHE A 88 -6.29 -16.55 -3.53
C PHE A 88 -4.84 -16.80 -3.98
N PRO A 89 -4.17 -17.91 -3.53
CA PRO A 89 -2.76 -18.18 -3.83
C PRO A 89 -2.46 -18.20 -5.33
N SER A 90 -3.35 -18.82 -6.12
CA SER A 90 -3.17 -18.92 -7.58
C SER A 90 -3.20 -17.57 -8.28
N LEU A 91 -4.08 -16.66 -7.83
CA LEU A 91 -4.18 -15.31 -8.38
C LEU A 91 -3.01 -14.43 -7.96
N ARG A 92 -2.54 -14.52 -6.70
CA ARG A 92 -1.35 -13.83 -6.22
C ARG A 92 -0.11 -14.24 -7.01
N LYS A 93 0.10 -15.55 -7.16
CA LYS A 93 1.19 -16.07 -7.99
C LYS A 93 1.12 -15.53 -9.41
N TRP A 94 -0.01 -15.73 -10.07
CA TRP A 94 -0.20 -15.32 -11.46
C TRP A 94 -0.03 -13.79 -11.63
N SER A 95 -0.63 -13.00 -10.77
CA SER A 95 -0.48 -11.54 -10.76
C SER A 95 0.99 -11.12 -10.60
N ALA A 96 1.72 -11.74 -9.66
CA ALA A 96 3.13 -11.44 -9.46
C ALA A 96 3.97 -11.78 -10.70
N GLU A 97 3.81 -12.99 -11.25
CA GLU A 97 4.56 -13.45 -12.43
C GLU A 97 4.30 -12.54 -13.65
N GLU A 98 3.04 -12.15 -13.91
CA GLU A 98 2.70 -11.26 -15.03
C GLU A 98 3.20 -9.82 -14.81
N THR A 99 3.09 -9.30 -13.58
CA THR A 99 3.61 -7.97 -13.25
C THR A 99 5.14 -7.92 -13.40
N VAL A 100 5.84 -8.98 -12.99
CA VAL A 100 7.31 -9.08 -13.16
C VAL A 100 7.72 -9.08 -14.62
N LYS A 101 6.96 -9.72 -15.52
CA LYS A 101 7.24 -9.72 -16.98
C LYS A 101 7.16 -8.32 -17.58
N LEU A 102 6.41 -7.40 -17.00
CA LEU A 102 6.34 -6.00 -17.44
C LEU A 102 7.63 -5.22 -17.14
N GLY A 103 8.44 -5.65 -16.16
CA GLY A 103 9.77 -5.09 -15.88
C GLY A 103 9.74 -3.75 -15.17
N PHE A 104 9.13 -3.68 -13.98
CA PHE A 104 9.12 -2.49 -13.13
C PHE A 104 10.42 -2.32 -12.31
N ASP A 105 10.64 -1.11 -11.79
CA ASP A 105 11.78 -0.80 -10.91
C ASP A 105 11.63 -1.42 -9.53
N GLY A 106 10.39 -1.61 -9.07
CA GLY A 106 10.03 -2.27 -7.82
C GLY A 106 8.63 -2.86 -7.90
N TYR A 107 8.23 -3.62 -6.88
CA TYR A 107 6.98 -4.36 -6.86
C TYR A 107 6.27 -4.19 -5.53
N SER A 108 4.99 -3.86 -5.61
CA SER A 108 4.17 -3.67 -4.43
C SER A 108 3.19 -4.82 -4.24
N ILE A 109 2.96 -5.18 -2.99
CA ILE A 109 1.92 -6.13 -2.58
C ILE A 109 0.72 -5.29 -2.17
N GLY A 110 -0.27 -5.23 -3.06
CA GLY A 110 -1.52 -4.50 -2.84
C GLY A 110 -2.65 -5.39 -2.36
N GLY A 111 -3.79 -4.77 -2.05
CA GLY A 111 -5.00 -5.48 -1.61
C GLY A 111 -4.87 -6.13 -0.23
N THR A 112 -4.00 -5.59 0.62
CA THR A 112 -3.86 -5.92 2.05
C THR A 112 -4.37 -4.74 2.89
N SER A 113 -4.70 -4.97 4.16
CA SER A 113 -5.31 -3.97 5.05
C SER A 113 -6.64 -3.40 4.54
N VAL A 114 -7.43 -4.21 3.87
CA VAL A 114 -8.75 -3.86 3.32
C VAL A 114 -9.92 -4.46 4.12
N GLY A 115 -9.64 -5.06 5.28
CA GLY A 115 -10.64 -5.60 6.21
C GLY A 115 -10.45 -7.08 6.57
N GLU A 116 -9.44 -7.73 6.03
CA GLU A 116 -9.03 -9.10 6.39
C GLU A 116 -8.40 -9.15 7.79
N ASP A 117 -8.37 -10.35 8.39
CA ASP A 117 -7.61 -10.61 9.60
C ASP A 117 -6.10 -10.66 9.33
N LYS A 118 -5.33 -10.56 10.42
CA LYS A 118 -3.86 -10.52 10.33
C LYS A 118 -3.25 -11.78 9.71
N GLU A 119 -3.80 -12.95 10.04
CA GLU A 119 -3.29 -14.22 9.51
C GLU A 119 -3.48 -14.29 8.00
N THR A 120 -4.64 -13.85 7.51
CA THR A 120 -4.93 -13.75 6.08
C THR A 120 -4.00 -12.76 5.39
N MET A 121 -3.75 -11.59 5.98
CA MET A 121 -2.78 -10.63 5.45
C MET A 121 -1.39 -11.24 5.32
N LEU A 122 -0.89 -11.95 6.33
CA LEU A 122 0.42 -12.60 6.28
C LEU A 122 0.50 -13.68 5.20
N ARG A 123 -0.58 -14.48 5.03
CA ARG A 123 -0.67 -15.44 3.91
C ARG A 123 -0.63 -14.75 2.55
N MET A 124 -1.31 -13.61 2.37
CA MET A 124 -1.26 -12.86 1.11
C MET A 124 0.16 -12.41 0.76
N ILE A 125 0.97 -12.03 1.75
CA ILE A 125 2.40 -11.70 1.56
C ILE A 125 3.15 -12.96 1.13
N GLU A 126 2.99 -14.08 1.83
CA GLU A 126 3.63 -15.36 1.53
C GLU A 126 3.27 -15.90 0.14
N TYR A 127 2.06 -15.62 -0.35
CA TYR A 127 1.61 -16.01 -1.69
C TYR A 127 2.16 -15.09 -2.80
N SER A 128 2.73 -13.95 -2.46
CA SER A 128 3.25 -12.96 -3.42
C SER A 128 4.77 -12.93 -3.49
N THR A 129 5.45 -12.84 -2.35
CA THR A 129 6.90 -12.59 -2.26
C THR A 129 7.79 -13.63 -2.95
N PRO A 130 7.47 -14.95 -2.98
CA PRO A 130 8.33 -15.93 -3.67
C PRO A 130 8.43 -15.70 -5.18
N TYR A 131 7.50 -15.01 -5.78
CA TYR A 131 7.43 -14.75 -7.22
C TYR A 131 7.95 -13.37 -7.61
N LEU A 132 8.40 -12.56 -6.63
CA LEU A 132 8.98 -11.24 -6.84
C LEU A 132 10.52 -11.32 -6.86
N PRO A 133 11.22 -10.56 -7.72
CA PRO A 133 12.68 -10.51 -7.77
C PRO A 133 13.28 -10.13 -6.42
N LYS A 134 14.39 -10.78 -6.05
CA LYS A 134 15.09 -10.50 -4.78
C LYS A 134 15.97 -9.26 -4.83
N ASP A 135 16.33 -8.83 -6.02
CA ASP A 135 17.15 -7.66 -6.33
C ASP A 135 16.33 -6.39 -6.60
N LYS A 136 15.01 -6.45 -6.41
CA LYS A 136 14.09 -5.32 -6.54
C LYS A 136 13.37 -5.06 -5.24
N VAL A 137 13.07 -3.80 -4.97
CA VAL A 137 12.31 -3.39 -3.77
C VAL A 137 10.92 -4.01 -3.77
N ARG A 138 10.54 -4.60 -2.64
CA ARG A 138 9.22 -5.17 -2.37
C ARG A 138 8.51 -4.32 -1.34
N TYR A 139 7.44 -3.70 -1.76
CA TYR A 139 6.71 -2.73 -0.97
C TYR A 139 5.35 -3.28 -0.52
N LEU A 140 5.09 -3.30 0.79
CA LEU A 140 3.79 -3.67 1.37
C LEU A 140 2.99 -2.41 1.67
N MET A 141 1.88 -2.24 0.95
CA MET A 141 1.09 -1.02 1.00
C MET A 141 0.13 -0.99 2.20
N GLY A 142 0.12 0.13 2.92
CA GLY A 142 -0.86 0.44 3.97
C GLY A 142 -0.69 -0.33 5.29
N VAL A 143 0.43 -0.99 5.52
CA VAL A 143 0.72 -1.81 6.70
C VAL A 143 1.87 -1.21 7.50
N GLY A 144 1.71 -1.03 8.82
CA GLY A 144 2.76 -0.40 9.63
C GLY A 144 2.51 -0.43 11.14
N GLU A 145 1.77 -1.39 11.68
CA GLU A 145 1.92 -1.72 13.09
C GLU A 145 3.33 -2.29 13.32
N PRO A 146 4.01 -1.98 14.44
CA PRO A 146 5.39 -2.41 14.68
C PRO A 146 5.62 -3.90 14.48
N ILE A 147 4.70 -4.74 14.95
CA ILE A 147 4.79 -6.19 14.77
C ILE A 147 4.56 -6.61 13.33
N ASP A 148 3.71 -5.90 12.57
CA ASP A 148 3.43 -6.23 11.17
C ASP A 148 4.60 -5.86 10.26
N ILE A 149 5.38 -4.82 10.61
CA ILE A 149 6.63 -4.49 9.94
C ILE A 149 7.62 -5.64 10.10
N ILE A 150 7.82 -6.15 11.33
CA ILE A 150 8.72 -7.28 11.60
C ILE A 150 8.27 -8.52 10.82
N GLU A 151 6.99 -8.85 10.88
CA GLU A 151 6.40 -9.99 10.16
C GLU A 151 6.54 -9.85 8.64
N GLY A 152 6.39 -8.63 8.11
CA GLY A 152 6.63 -8.33 6.70
C GLY A 152 8.09 -8.51 6.29
N VAL A 153 9.03 -7.98 7.08
CA VAL A 153 10.48 -8.12 6.83
C VAL A 153 10.92 -9.58 6.83
N ILE A 154 10.43 -10.38 7.79
CA ILE A 154 10.68 -11.84 7.85
C ILE A 154 10.23 -12.52 6.55
N ARG A 155 9.17 -12.01 5.91
CA ARG A 155 8.61 -12.53 4.64
C ARG A 155 9.21 -11.88 3.39
N GLY A 156 10.23 -11.05 3.55
CA GLY A 156 10.99 -10.45 2.44
C GLY A 156 10.41 -9.15 1.89
N VAL A 157 9.70 -8.38 2.70
CA VAL A 157 9.26 -7.01 2.39
C VAL A 157 10.34 -6.01 2.80
N ASP A 158 10.58 -4.99 1.96
CA ASP A 158 11.63 -4.00 2.15
C ASP A 158 11.08 -2.61 2.50
N LEU A 159 9.89 -2.25 2.02
CA LEU A 159 9.31 -0.92 2.13
C LEU A 159 7.87 -0.99 2.66
N PHE A 160 7.50 0.00 3.49
CA PHE A 160 6.18 0.10 4.11
C PHE A 160 5.69 1.54 4.11
N ASP A 161 4.38 1.74 4.10
CA ASP A 161 3.73 2.98 4.48
C ASP A 161 2.57 2.70 5.44
N CYS A 162 2.29 3.61 6.33
CA CYS A 162 1.12 3.47 7.19
C CYS A 162 0.66 4.81 7.76
N VAL A 163 -0.65 5.02 7.75
CA VAL A 163 -1.28 6.18 8.41
C VAL A 163 -1.38 6.02 9.94
N LEU A 164 -1.08 4.83 10.47
CA LEU A 164 -1.30 4.51 11.88
C LEU A 164 -0.61 5.46 12.85
N PRO A 165 0.69 5.80 12.70
CA PRO A 165 1.37 6.70 13.65
C PRO A 165 0.69 8.07 13.73
N THR A 166 0.40 8.68 12.59
CA THR A 166 -0.27 9.99 12.53
C THR A 166 -1.72 9.93 12.98
N ARG A 167 -2.44 8.85 12.67
CA ARG A 167 -3.80 8.62 13.15
C ARG A 167 -3.84 8.49 14.67
N LEU A 168 -2.96 7.70 15.26
CA LEU A 168 -2.86 7.53 16.71
C LEU A 168 -2.47 8.83 17.40
N ALA A 169 -1.50 9.57 16.85
CA ALA A 169 -1.06 10.86 17.39
C ALA A 169 -2.22 11.88 17.47
N ARG A 170 -3.05 11.99 16.43
CA ARG A 170 -4.25 12.84 16.44
C ARG A 170 -5.24 12.47 17.56
N HIS A 171 -5.22 11.24 18.02
CA HIS A 171 -6.04 10.75 19.13
C HIS A 171 -5.31 10.76 20.49
N GLY A 172 -4.10 11.33 20.55
CA GLY A 172 -3.29 11.43 21.77
C GLY A 172 -2.61 10.13 22.18
N ASN A 173 -2.40 9.21 21.24
CA ASN A 173 -1.65 7.98 21.49
C ASN A 173 -0.23 8.09 20.95
N ALA A 174 0.72 7.47 21.66
CA ALA A 174 2.10 7.32 21.22
C ALA A 174 2.58 5.88 21.43
N PHE A 175 3.49 5.43 20.58
CA PHE A 175 4.25 4.20 20.80
C PHE A 175 5.52 4.54 21.57
N THR A 176 5.81 3.76 22.60
CA THR A 176 7.05 3.81 23.37
C THR A 176 7.72 2.45 23.35
N ARG A 177 8.95 2.35 23.84
CA ARG A 177 9.63 1.05 24.02
C ARG A 177 8.90 0.11 24.99
N HIS A 178 8.05 0.67 25.84
CA HIS A 178 7.26 -0.06 26.82
C HIS A 178 5.80 -0.34 26.37
N GLY A 179 5.49 -0.03 25.12
CA GLY A 179 4.17 -0.22 24.53
C GLY A 179 3.46 1.10 24.21
N LYS A 180 2.17 0.98 23.91
CA LYS A 180 1.33 2.10 23.52
C LYS A 180 0.79 2.82 24.75
N ILE A 181 0.93 4.15 24.78
CA ILE A 181 0.36 5.02 25.83
C ILE A 181 -0.70 5.95 25.24
N ASN A 182 -1.63 6.39 26.10
CA ASN A 182 -2.60 7.42 25.76
C ASN A 182 -2.36 8.65 26.64
N LEU A 183 -1.82 9.70 26.05
CA LEU A 183 -1.47 10.96 26.72
C LEU A 183 -2.68 11.72 27.29
N LYS A 184 -3.91 11.36 26.89
CA LYS A 184 -5.13 11.93 27.46
C LYS A 184 -5.51 11.34 28.82
N ASN A 185 -4.84 10.27 29.27
CA ASN A 185 -5.09 9.71 30.59
C ASN A 185 -4.74 10.70 31.70
N ALA A 186 -5.54 10.73 32.76
CA ALA A 186 -5.41 11.69 33.86
C ALA A 186 -4.02 11.71 34.50
N LYS A 187 -3.32 10.57 34.53
CA LYS A 187 -1.95 10.47 35.07
C LYS A 187 -0.92 11.33 34.37
N PHE A 188 -1.18 11.72 33.11
CA PHE A 188 -0.26 12.56 32.33
C PHE A 188 -0.62 14.07 32.38
N ARG A 189 -1.68 14.47 33.10
CA ARG A 189 -2.16 15.85 33.09
C ARG A 189 -1.10 16.84 33.57
N GLU A 190 -0.31 16.44 34.56
CA GLU A 190 0.74 17.26 35.21
C GLU A 190 2.12 16.62 35.08
N ASP A 191 2.27 15.71 34.12
CA ASP A 191 3.52 15.03 33.82
C ASP A 191 4.28 15.81 32.72
N PHE A 192 5.39 16.44 33.11
CA PHE A 192 6.27 17.20 32.21
C PHE A 192 7.53 16.42 31.81
N SER A 193 7.58 15.14 32.14
CA SER A 193 8.68 14.28 31.72
C SER A 193 8.61 13.97 30.20
N PRO A 194 9.71 13.54 29.59
CA PRO A 194 9.69 13.02 28.23
C PRO A 194 8.69 11.86 28.07
N VAL A 195 8.12 11.73 26.89
CA VAL A 195 7.19 10.61 26.58
C VAL A 195 7.85 9.24 26.84
N ASP A 196 9.14 9.14 26.55
CA ASP A 196 10.00 8.00 26.87
C ASP A 196 11.41 8.52 27.14
N GLU A 197 11.88 8.38 28.39
CA GLU A 197 13.19 8.89 28.84
C GLU A 197 14.38 8.22 28.14
N THR A 198 14.16 7.03 27.57
CA THR A 198 15.20 6.27 26.85
C THR A 198 15.19 6.54 25.34
N CYS A 199 14.33 7.43 24.88
CA CYS A 199 14.17 7.78 23.47
C CYS A 199 14.82 9.13 23.17
N ASP A 200 15.66 9.18 22.12
CA ASP A 200 16.38 10.35 21.65
C ASP A 200 15.67 11.08 20.49
N CYS A 201 14.44 10.69 20.14
CA CYS A 201 13.69 11.33 19.05
C CYS A 201 13.27 12.75 19.43
N TYR A 202 13.01 13.58 18.41
CA TYR A 202 12.60 14.98 18.58
C TYR A 202 11.37 15.15 19.47
N ALA A 203 10.39 14.23 19.42
CA ALA A 203 9.18 14.32 20.23
C ALA A 203 9.44 14.10 21.73
N CYS A 204 10.39 13.24 22.08
CA CYS A 204 10.81 13.01 23.46
C CYS A 204 11.82 14.03 23.92
#